data_3361d2690008ec8097bef8f3a2cff3f4
#
_entry.id   3361d2690008ec8097bef8f3a2cff3f4
#
_cell.length_a   1.000
_cell.length_b   1.000
_cell.length_c   1.000
_cell.angle_alpha   90.00
_cell.angle_beta   90.00
_cell.angle_gamma   90.00
#
_symmetry.space_group_name_H-M   'P 1'
#
loop_
_entity.id
_entity.type
_entity.pdbx_description
1 polymer ?
#
loop_
_entity_poly.entity_id
_entity_poly.type
_entity_poly.pdbx_seq_one_letter_code
_entity_poly.pdbx_strand_id
1 'polypeptide(L)'
;MEGRTIALPMADADAFDDAEFLGLSRSSKRDPYRLGLLARHFEMGERATAQLPIAGGTLVITDRRLLVFTTHLEVDGAWNVREFHGYVVSKEIPLEEIQDVCHSTTKGPREVVDQLQITTRGGNVDLVVSRGPQRVVSDEDLALIVRLLTRRSPTPGRAS
;
A
#
# COMPACT_ATOMS: atom_id res chain seq x y z
N MET A 1 28.08 -7.68 22.27
CA MET A 1 27.80 -7.39 22.04
C MET A 1 27.35 -7.20 21.49
N GLU A 2 27.16 -7.09 21.32
CA GLU A 2 26.72 -6.82 20.89
C GLU A 2 26.21 -6.33 20.18
N GLY A 3 26.12 -6.23 19.81
CA GLY A 3 25.59 -5.71 19.15
C GLY A 3 25.15 -5.64 18.41
N ARG A 4 25.12 -5.72 18.25
CA ARG A 4 24.70 -5.81 17.61
C ARG A 4 23.81 -5.76 17.13
N THR A 5 23.76 -5.79 17.00
CA THR A 5 23.01 -5.86 16.57
C THR A 5 22.15 -5.80 16.38
N ILE A 6 22.15 -5.66 16.28
CA ILE A 6 21.42 -5.68 16.12
C ILE A 6 20.41 -5.70 16.01
N ALA A 7 20.76 -6.07 16.21
CA ALA A 7 19.60 -6.32 16.01
C ALA A 7 18.73 -5.36 15.78
N LEU A 8 18.70 -5.10 15.08
CA LEU A 8 17.87 -4.22 14.90
C LEU A 8 16.56 -4.63 14.81
N PRO A 9 15.63 -4.13 15.48
CA PRO A 9 14.25 -4.42 15.39
C PRO A 9 13.66 -3.86 14.12
N MET A 10 14.42 -3.68 13.12
CA MET A 10 13.87 -3.18 11.90
C MET A 10 13.00 -4.21 11.27
N ALA A 11 11.82 -3.81 10.82
CA ALA A 11 11.00 -4.67 10.02
C ALA A 11 11.69 -4.96 8.70
N ASP A 12 11.48 -6.15 8.19
CA ASP A 12 12.07 -6.58 6.93
C ASP A 12 11.00 -7.31 6.13
N ALA A 13 11.42 -8.10 5.15
CA ALA A 13 10.47 -8.79 4.29
C ALA A 13 9.48 -9.65 5.06
N ASP A 14 9.83 -10.10 6.26
CA ASP A 14 8.93 -10.92 7.07
C ASP A 14 7.67 -10.17 7.45
N ALA A 15 7.72 -8.84 7.47
CA ALA A 15 6.53 -8.05 7.76
C ALA A 15 5.44 -8.24 6.70
N PHE A 16 5.78 -8.84 5.56
CA PHE A 16 4.81 -9.12 4.49
C PHE A 16 4.39 -10.57 4.44
N ASP A 17 4.77 -11.39 5.43
CA ASP A 17 4.47 -12.83 5.37
C ASP A 17 2.98 -13.12 5.30
N ASP A 18 2.17 -12.33 5.96
CA ASP A 18 0.73 -12.56 5.97
C ASP A 18 -0.02 -11.64 5.01
N ALA A 19 0.68 -10.90 4.18
CA ALA A 19 0.05 -9.93 3.33
C ALA A 19 -0.57 -10.58 2.11
N GLU A 20 -1.71 -10.04 1.67
CA GLU A 20 -2.33 -10.41 0.42
C GLU A 20 -1.69 -9.58 -0.69
N PHE A 21 -1.22 -10.23 -1.71
CA PHE A 21 -0.63 -9.56 -2.86
C PHE A 21 -1.69 -9.49 -3.94
N LEU A 22 -2.10 -8.28 -4.28
CA LEU A 22 -3.28 -8.03 -5.11
C LEU A 22 -2.88 -7.45 -6.46
N GLY A 23 -3.83 -7.44 -7.37
CA GLY A 23 -3.61 -6.86 -8.69
C GLY A 23 -2.48 -7.54 -9.42
N LEU A 24 -1.61 -6.75 -9.99
CA LEU A 24 -0.48 -7.28 -10.75
C LEU A 24 0.52 -8.05 -9.89
N SER A 25 0.53 -7.85 -8.60
CA SER A 25 1.45 -8.57 -7.75
C SER A 25 0.94 -9.96 -7.35
N ARG A 26 -0.32 -10.28 -7.68
CA ARG A 26 -0.94 -11.53 -7.24
C ARG A 26 -0.15 -12.75 -7.67
N SER A 27 0.29 -12.78 -8.91
CA SER A 27 1.03 -13.91 -9.44
C SER A 27 2.52 -13.64 -9.56
N SER A 28 2.98 -12.50 -9.07
CA SER A 28 4.39 -12.17 -9.16
C SER A 28 5.17 -12.89 -8.08
N LYS A 29 6.40 -13.23 -8.41
CA LYS A 29 7.29 -13.81 -7.43
C LYS A 29 7.64 -12.75 -6.40
N ARG A 30 7.59 -13.11 -5.13
CA ARG A 30 7.96 -12.18 -4.08
C ARG A 30 9.44 -11.83 -4.18
N ASP A 31 9.74 -10.58 -3.96
CA ASP A 31 11.10 -10.07 -3.98
C ASP A 31 11.45 -9.57 -2.58
N PRO A 32 12.13 -10.38 -1.77
CA PRO A 32 12.43 -9.98 -0.39
C PRO A 32 13.22 -8.68 -0.30
N TYR A 33 14.04 -8.39 -1.29
CA TYR A 33 14.80 -7.15 -1.28
C TYR A 33 13.87 -5.94 -1.35
N ARG A 34 12.92 -5.95 -2.28
CA ARG A 34 11.97 -4.84 -2.39
C ARG A 34 11.05 -4.76 -1.19
N LEU A 35 10.58 -5.90 -0.71
CA LEU A 35 9.71 -5.91 0.46
C LEU A 35 10.44 -5.37 1.68
N GLY A 36 11.71 -5.69 1.83
CA GLY A 36 12.51 -5.16 2.91
C GLY A 36 12.66 -3.64 2.82
N LEU A 37 12.81 -3.12 1.60
CA LEU A 37 12.90 -1.67 1.42
C LEU A 37 11.60 -0.97 1.80
N LEU A 38 10.47 -1.56 1.51
CA LEU A 38 9.18 -1.01 1.92
C LEU A 38 9.03 -1.10 3.44
N ALA A 39 9.42 -2.23 4.01
CA ALA A 39 9.25 -2.46 5.43
C ALA A 39 10.14 -1.57 6.29
N ARG A 40 11.17 -0.99 5.71
CA ARG A 40 12.00 -0.04 6.46
C ARG A 40 11.21 1.15 6.98
N HIS A 41 10.09 1.45 6.35
CA HIS A 41 9.25 2.58 6.76
C HIS A 41 8.22 2.18 7.80
N PHE A 42 8.18 0.90 8.18
CA PHE A 42 7.21 0.42 9.16
C PHE A 42 7.70 0.73 10.57
N GLU A 43 6.75 0.90 11.45
CA GLU A 43 7.06 1.00 12.87
C GLU A 43 7.37 -0.39 13.42
N MET A 44 7.94 -0.41 14.61
CA MET A 44 8.26 -1.68 15.24
C MET A 44 6.99 -2.51 15.41
N GLY A 45 7.04 -3.73 14.93
CA GLY A 45 5.91 -4.66 15.05
C GLY A 45 4.81 -4.46 14.02
N GLU A 46 4.94 -3.47 13.17
CA GLU A 46 3.93 -3.22 12.15
C GLU A 46 4.02 -4.28 11.06
N ARG A 47 2.87 -4.80 10.63
CA ARG A 47 2.83 -5.85 9.63
C ARG A 47 1.89 -5.48 8.50
N ALA A 48 2.30 -5.81 7.29
CA ALA A 48 1.47 -5.55 6.11
C ALA A 48 0.34 -6.57 6.04
N THR A 49 -0.83 -6.10 5.65
CA THR A 49 -1.99 -6.96 5.42
C THR A 49 -2.33 -7.05 3.94
N ALA A 50 -1.92 -6.09 3.13
CA ALA A 50 -2.13 -6.16 1.69
C ALA A 50 -1.13 -5.28 0.98
N GLN A 51 -0.81 -5.65 -0.25
CA GLN A 51 0.05 -4.88 -1.12
C GLN A 51 -0.54 -4.87 -2.51
N LEU A 52 -0.56 -3.70 -3.13
CA LEU A 52 -1.16 -3.52 -4.45
C LEU A 52 -0.34 -2.51 -5.24
N PRO A 53 0.18 -2.90 -6.42
CA PRO A 53 0.75 -1.90 -7.31
C PRO A 53 -0.36 -0.97 -7.80
N ILE A 54 -0.12 0.32 -7.73
CA ILE A 54 -1.11 1.31 -8.18
C ILE A 54 -0.44 2.22 -9.20
N ALA A 55 -1.25 3.07 -9.80
CA ALA A 55 -0.72 4.06 -10.72
C ALA A 55 0.26 4.96 -9.98
N GLY A 56 1.50 4.95 -10.39
CA GLY A 56 2.52 5.81 -9.80
C GLY A 56 3.19 5.29 -8.54
N GLY A 57 2.90 4.06 -8.11
CA GLY A 57 3.56 3.58 -6.91
C GLY A 57 3.05 2.25 -6.40
N THR A 58 3.15 2.07 -5.10
CA THR A 58 2.72 0.85 -4.43
C THR A 58 1.89 1.23 -3.21
N LEU A 59 0.71 0.64 -3.11
CA LEU A 59 -0.12 0.84 -1.94
C LEU A 59 0.10 -0.34 -1.00
N VAL A 60 0.34 -0.04 0.25
CA VAL A 60 0.49 -1.06 1.29
C VAL A 60 -0.45 -0.73 2.42
N ILE A 61 -1.24 -1.72 2.83
CA ILE A 61 -2.08 -1.57 4.00
C ILE A 61 -1.44 -2.40 5.10
N THR A 62 -1.25 -1.79 6.25
CA THR A 62 -0.70 -2.50 7.40
C THR A 62 -1.78 -2.66 8.45
N ASP A 63 -1.42 -3.25 9.57
CA ASP A 63 -2.34 -3.35 10.69
C ASP A 63 -2.58 -2.00 11.37
N ARG A 64 -1.90 -0.94 10.93
CA ARG A 64 -1.98 0.39 11.56
C ARG A 64 -2.36 1.51 10.60
N ARG A 65 -1.98 1.42 9.33
CA ARG A 65 -2.15 2.55 8.42
C ARG A 65 -2.14 2.11 6.96
N LEU A 66 -2.60 3.02 6.14
CA LEU A 66 -2.47 2.89 4.70
C LEU A 66 -1.25 3.71 4.29
N LEU A 67 -0.39 3.12 3.50
CA LEU A 67 0.80 3.79 3.00
C LEU A 67 0.82 3.72 1.49
N VAL A 68 1.21 4.83 0.86
CA VAL A 68 1.47 4.85 -0.57
C VAL A 68 2.93 5.18 -0.75
N PHE A 69 3.63 4.30 -1.43
CA PHE A 69 5.06 4.46 -1.69
C PHE A 69 5.29 4.82 -3.14
N THR A 70 6.27 5.69 -3.37
CA THR A 70 6.77 5.93 -4.70
C THR A 70 8.26 5.59 -4.71
N THR A 71 8.80 5.31 -5.88
CA THR A 71 10.21 4.99 -5.99
C THR A 71 11.03 6.28 -5.97
N HIS A 72 12.18 6.20 -5.33
CA HIS A 72 13.14 7.28 -5.36
C HIS A 72 14.25 6.84 -6.31
N LEU A 73 14.31 7.48 -7.45
CA LEU A 73 15.26 7.13 -8.50
C LEU A 73 16.14 8.33 -8.82
N GLU A 74 17.39 8.04 -9.08
CA GLU A 74 18.29 9.04 -9.63
C GLU A 74 18.39 8.78 -11.13
N VAL A 75 18.14 9.81 -11.92
CA VAL A 75 18.06 9.69 -13.36
C VAL A 75 19.15 10.55 -13.99
N ASP A 76 19.84 9.97 -14.96
CA ASP A 76 20.85 10.67 -15.72
C ASP A 76 20.30 10.92 -17.10
N GLY A 77 19.92 12.16 -17.37
CA GLY A 77 19.25 12.49 -18.61
C GLY A 77 17.81 12.01 -18.59
N ALA A 78 17.20 11.94 -19.76
CA ALA A 78 15.76 11.65 -19.86
C ALA A 78 15.43 10.17 -19.75
N TRP A 79 16.40 9.31 -19.95
CA TRP A 79 16.10 7.90 -20.13
C TRP A 79 16.85 6.95 -19.21
N ASN A 80 17.95 7.40 -18.60
CA ASN A 80 18.82 6.50 -17.87
C ASN A 80 18.61 6.63 -16.38
N VAL A 81 18.10 5.56 -15.76
CA VAL A 81 18.03 5.50 -14.31
C VAL A 81 19.43 5.14 -13.82
N ARG A 82 20.06 6.04 -13.10
CA ARG A 82 21.39 5.80 -12.57
C ARG A 82 21.35 4.94 -11.34
N GLU A 83 20.38 5.21 -10.47
CA GLU A 83 20.36 4.55 -9.18
C GLU A 83 18.96 4.47 -8.66
N PHE A 84 18.65 3.35 -8.01
CA PHE A 84 17.39 3.19 -7.29
C PHE A 84 17.69 3.40 -5.82
N HIS A 85 17.12 4.45 -5.24
CA HIS A 85 17.38 4.81 -3.86
C HIS A 85 16.32 4.28 -2.89
N GLY A 86 15.50 3.36 -3.35
CA GLY A 86 14.47 2.78 -2.49
C GLY A 86 13.13 3.46 -2.66
N TYR A 87 12.34 3.42 -1.62
CA TYR A 87 10.98 3.95 -1.65
C TYR A 87 10.85 5.11 -0.70
N VAL A 88 9.94 6.02 -1.03
CA VAL A 88 9.55 7.09 -0.11
C VAL A 88 8.06 6.99 0.11
N VAL A 89 7.61 7.38 1.30
CA VAL A 89 6.20 7.41 1.62
C VAL A 89 5.61 8.70 1.08
N SER A 90 4.70 8.58 0.11
CA SER A 90 4.05 9.75 -0.45
C SER A 90 2.75 10.07 0.24
N LYS A 91 2.08 9.08 0.83
CA LYS A 91 0.86 9.29 1.61
C LYS A 91 0.85 8.32 2.78
N GLU A 92 0.32 8.79 3.88
CA GLU A 92 0.18 7.97 5.08
C GLU A 92 -1.14 8.34 5.74
N ILE A 93 -1.99 7.35 5.96
CA ILE A 93 -3.29 7.56 6.60
C ILE A 93 -3.46 6.51 7.69
N PRO A 94 -3.43 6.91 8.96
CA PRO A 94 -3.71 5.96 10.03
C PRO A 94 -5.10 5.36 9.87
N LEU A 95 -5.23 4.06 10.06
CA LEU A 95 -6.52 3.41 9.87
C LEU A 95 -7.59 3.99 10.80
N GLU A 96 -7.19 4.41 12.00
CA GLU A 96 -8.14 4.96 12.96
C GLU A 96 -8.73 6.28 12.51
N GLU A 97 -8.12 6.97 11.56
CA GLU A 97 -8.65 8.22 11.04
C GLU A 97 -9.61 8.01 9.88
N ILE A 98 -9.69 6.82 9.35
CA ILE A 98 -10.53 6.54 8.19
C ILE A 98 -11.97 6.37 8.66
N GLN A 99 -12.86 7.17 8.10
CA GLN A 99 -14.27 7.12 8.44
C GLN A 99 -15.07 6.32 7.43
N ASP A 100 -14.69 6.37 6.17
CA ASP A 100 -15.40 5.67 5.12
C ASP A 100 -14.48 5.48 3.93
N VAL A 101 -14.71 4.42 3.18
CA VAL A 101 -13.97 4.13 1.96
C VAL A 101 -14.95 3.61 0.93
N CYS A 102 -14.89 4.16 -0.26
CA CYS A 102 -15.63 3.58 -1.37
C CYS A 102 -14.75 3.56 -2.60
N HIS A 103 -15.10 2.71 -3.54
CA HIS A 103 -14.36 2.68 -4.79
C HIS A 103 -15.32 2.96 -5.94
N SER A 104 -14.75 3.44 -7.02
CA SER A 104 -15.51 3.69 -8.23
C SER A 104 -14.68 3.26 -9.44
N THR A 105 -15.37 2.86 -10.48
CA THR A 105 -14.74 2.50 -11.74
C THR A 105 -15.38 3.36 -12.82
N THR A 106 -14.56 4.11 -13.53
CA THR A 106 -15.01 4.96 -14.62
C THR A 106 -14.47 4.38 -15.91
N LYS A 107 -15.37 4.07 -16.82
CA LYS A 107 -15.00 3.50 -18.13
C LYS A 107 -15.10 4.57 -19.18
N GLY A 108 -13.99 4.94 -19.74
CA GLY A 108 -13.93 5.88 -20.84
C GLY A 108 -13.66 5.16 -22.15
N PRO A 109 -13.62 5.90 -23.26
CA PRO A 109 -13.41 5.28 -24.56
C PRO A 109 -12.04 4.66 -24.75
N ARG A 110 -11.05 5.11 -23.97
CA ARG A 110 -9.69 4.62 -24.14
C ARG A 110 -9.05 4.11 -22.87
N GLU A 111 -9.71 4.30 -21.73
CA GLU A 111 -9.14 3.84 -20.47
C GLU A 111 -10.21 3.54 -19.48
N VAL A 112 -9.85 2.72 -18.52
CA VAL A 112 -10.66 2.42 -17.35
C VAL A 112 -9.89 2.92 -16.14
N VAL A 113 -10.55 3.66 -15.27
CA VAL A 113 -9.93 4.20 -14.07
C VAL A 113 -10.64 3.63 -12.85
N ASP A 114 -9.87 2.96 -11.99
CA ASP A 114 -10.38 2.50 -10.70
C ASP A 114 -9.80 3.42 -9.64
N GLN A 115 -10.64 3.87 -8.74
CA GLN A 115 -10.27 4.88 -7.78
C GLN A 115 -10.87 4.58 -6.43
N LEU A 116 -10.12 4.86 -5.38
CA LEU A 116 -10.60 4.79 -4.01
C LEU A 116 -10.83 6.19 -3.50
N GLN A 117 -11.96 6.38 -2.83
CA GLN A 117 -12.27 7.63 -2.17
C GLN A 117 -12.30 7.34 -0.68
N ILE A 118 -11.40 7.97 0.05
CA ILE A 118 -11.23 7.71 1.47
C ILE A 118 -11.60 8.98 2.23
N THR A 119 -12.58 8.84 3.10
CA THR A 119 -12.98 9.95 3.94
C THR A 119 -12.30 9.81 5.28
N THR A 120 -11.54 10.83 5.67
CA THR A 120 -10.85 10.84 6.96
C THR A 120 -11.32 12.02 7.76
N ARG A 121 -10.88 12.08 8.99
CA ARG A 121 -11.21 13.22 9.86
C ARG A 121 -10.68 14.53 9.30
N GLY A 122 -9.58 14.47 8.57
CA GLY A 122 -8.96 15.68 8.02
C GLY A 122 -9.43 16.04 6.64
N GLY A 123 -10.29 15.24 6.02
CA GLY A 123 -10.77 15.51 4.67
C GLY A 123 -10.79 14.26 3.82
N ASN A 124 -11.01 14.45 2.54
CA ASN A 124 -11.11 13.34 1.60
C ASN A 124 -9.79 13.13 0.87
N VAL A 125 -9.47 11.87 0.62
CA VAL A 125 -8.29 11.50 -0.14
C VAL A 125 -8.74 10.61 -1.28
N ASP A 126 -8.34 10.97 -2.50
CA ASP A 126 -8.63 10.15 -3.67
C ASP A 126 -7.36 9.47 -4.13
N LEU A 127 -7.45 8.17 -4.36
CA LEU A 127 -6.31 7.40 -4.86
C LEU A 127 -6.69 6.72 -6.15
N VAL A 128 -5.94 6.94 -7.21
CA VAL A 128 -6.11 6.20 -8.45
C VAL A 128 -5.38 4.88 -8.29
N VAL A 129 -6.14 3.79 -8.28
CA VAL A 129 -5.60 2.47 -8.06
C VAL A 129 -5.14 1.85 -9.37
N SER A 130 -5.92 2.03 -10.41
CA SER A 130 -5.62 1.45 -11.70
C SER A 130 -6.07 2.40 -12.79
N ARG A 131 -5.24 2.59 -13.78
CA ARG A 131 -5.58 3.45 -14.91
C ARG A 131 -4.90 2.88 -16.15
N GLY A 132 -5.67 2.64 -17.18
CA GLY A 132 -5.13 2.14 -18.43
C GLY A 132 -6.22 1.55 -19.31
N PRO A 133 -5.82 0.96 -20.44
CA PRO A 133 -6.80 0.38 -21.36
C PRO A 133 -7.51 -0.85 -20.78
N GLN A 134 -6.91 -1.49 -19.82
CA GLN A 134 -7.49 -2.67 -19.18
C GLN A 134 -7.39 -2.53 -17.68
N ARG A 135 -8.33 -3.14 -16.99
CA ARG A 135 -8.27 -3.19 -15.52
C ARG A 135 -7.21 -4.18 -15.09
N VAL A 136 -6.37 -3.76 -14.16
CA VAL A 136 -5.37 -4.64 -13.57
C VAL A 136 -5.73 -5.02 -12.14
N VAL A 137 -6.87 -4.56 -11.66
CA VAL A 137 -7.35 -4.88 -10.33
C VAL A 137 -8.79 -5.37 -10.47
N SER A 138 -9.16 -6.39 -9.71
CA SER A 138 -10.50 -6.96 -9.79
C SER A 138 -11.42 -6.29 -8.77
N ASP A 139 -12.72 -6.48 -8.96
CA ASP A 139 -13.69 -6.00 -7.98
C ASP A 139 -13.46 -6.67 -6.62
N GLU A 140 -13.00 -7.92 -6.63
CA GLU A 140 -12.70 -8.64 -5.40
C GLU A 140 -11.52 -8.01 -4.68
N ASP A 141 -10.49 -7.60 -5.44
CA ASP A 141 -9.35 -6.92 -4.85
C ASP A 141 -9.78 -5.60 -4.20
N LEU A 142 -10.61 -4.84 -4.89
CA LEU A 142 -11.10 -3.57 -4.37
C LEU A 142 -11.97 -3.78 -3.13
N ALA A 143 -12.80 -4.81 -3.15
CA ALA A 143 -13.64 -5.12 -1.99
C ALA A 143 -12.79 -5.49 -0.78
N LEU A 144 -11.72 -6.24 -1.00
CA LEU A 144 -10.82 -6.61 0.09
C LEU A 144 -10.14 -5.37 0.66
N ILE A 145 -9.70 -4.47 -0.21
CA ILE A 145 -9.05 -3.24 0.25
C ILE A 145 -10.01 -2.42 1.09
N VAL A 146 -11.24 -2.24 0.61
CA VAL A 146 -12.24 -1.48 1.36
C VAL A 146 -12.47 -2.12 2.72
N ARG A 147 -12.55 -3.44 2.75
CA ARG A 147 -12.77 -4.15 4.01
C ARG A 147 -11.62 -3.97 4.98
N LEU A 148 -10.38 -4.06 4.48
CA LEU A 148 -9.22 -3.89 5.34
C LEU A 148 -9.11 -2.47 5.87
N LEU A 149 -9.47 -1.49 5.07
CA LEU A 149 -9.38 -0.10 5.50
C LEU A 149 -10.50 0.30 6.45
N THR A 150 -11.65 -0.37 6.36
CA THR A 150 -12.76 -0.04 7.23
C THR A 150 -12.89 -0.98 8.41
N ARG A 151 -12.08 -2.05 8.43
CA ARG A 151 -12.13 -3.00 9.52
C ARG A 151 -11.54 -2.37 10.76
N ARG A 152 -12.31 -2.37 11.84
CA ARG A 152 -11.83 -1.83 13.10
C ARG A 152 -11.62 -2.96 14.06
N SER A 153 -10.70 -2.76 14.98
CA SER A 153 -10.59 -3.66 16.10
C SER A 153 -11.91 -3.59 16.87
N PRO A 154 -12.41 -4.72 17.35
CA PRO A 154 -13.62 -4.67 18.15
C PRO A 154 -13.44 -3.73 19.31
N THR A 155 -14.36 -2.83 19.47
CA THR A 155 -14.31 -1.92 20.59
C THR A 155 -15.17 -2.50 21.68
N PRO A 156 -14.61 -2.70 22.86
CA PRO A 156 -15.44 -3.21 23.94
C PRO A 156 -16.65 -2.33 24.12
N GLY A 157 -17.77 -2.92 24.29
CA GLY A 157 -18.96 -2.15 24.42
C GLY A 157 -19.66 -1.77 23.17
N ARG A 158 -18.99 -1.97 22.03
CA ARG A 158 -19.67 -1.77 20.82
C ARG A 158 -20.40 -2.94 20.53
N ALA A 159 -21.24 -3.23 21.22
CA ALA A 159 -21.92 -4.40 21.02
C ALA A 159 -22.69 -4.32 19.85
N SER A 160 -23.13 -3.63 19.45
CA SER A 160 -24.03 -3.62 18.37
C SER A 160 -24.01 -4.48 17.39
#